data_c1b5a457c33abcf1cd5c76b4527cfa52
#
_entry.id   c1b5a457c33abcf1cd5c76b4527cfa52
#
_cell.length_a   1.000
_cell.length_b   1.000
_cell.length_c   1.000
_cell.angle_alpha   90.00
_cell.angle_beta   90.00
_cell.angle_gamma   90.00
#
_symmetry.space_group_name_H-M   'P 1'
#
loop_
_entity.id
_entity.type
_entity.pdbx_description
1 polymer ?
#
loop_
_entity_poly.entity_id
_entity_poly.type
_entity_poly.pdbx_seq_one_letter_code
_entity_poly.pdbx_strand_id
1 'polypeptide(L)'
;MADIERMDEASGLQKLEGSIEHIVYTNEENGYTICDMAVADDEIVTIVGIMPMLGVGDKMCVYGKWTHNPKYGRQFSVSQYERMLPADTASILRYLSSRAIKGIGPKIAQRIVDEFGEDSFDVIENHPEWLAEIKGISMKVALSASESFKEQAGIRSAMMFFRDYFGVATTVKIYKKWGSSAVDVAKRNPYRLCNEIEGIGFERADAMAASLGVAQDNFDRVMSGLRYVLLQNGMQNGHVCLPREKLTEATARLLGIALEQAEEAVTEMLRAGHFCYVLRDGVQMIYDADSYENEKYIAEKLIALERMCASLDVSDIDRFIENVELYCIDLSALIPPRAWGRIDGGRRSLRATPQKYNNYKKEI
;
A
#
# COMPACT_ATOMS: atom_id res chain seq x y z
N MET A 1 -27.88 12.58 28.97
CA MET A 1 -26.43 12.92 28.99
C MET A 1 -25.63 11.84 29.71
N ALA A 2 -25.72 10.59 29.33
CA ALA A 2 -25.00 9.55 30.02
C ALA A 2 -24.89 8.26 29.20
N ASP A 3 -24.31 8.29 28.02
CA ASP A 3 -23.83 7.07 27.31
C ASP A 3 -22.92 7.36 26.11
N ILE A 4 -22.47 8.62 25.98
CA ILE A 4 -21.61 9.04 24.83
C ILE A 4 -20.11 8.81 25.08
N GLU A 5 -19.71 8.48 26.32
CA GLU A 5 -18.28 8.41 26.68
C GLU A 5 -17.94 7.10 27.40
N ARG A 6 -17.85 5.99 26.67
CA ARG A 6 -17.02 4.88 27.11
C ARG A 6 -15.63 5.07 26.50
N MET A 7 -14.70 5.57 27.31
CA MET A 7 -13.27 5.53 27.00
C MET A 7 -12.84 4.06 27.00
N ASP A 8 -12.21 3.64 25.92
CA ASP A 8 -11.42 2.41 25.93
C ASP A 8 -10.13 2.73 26.69
N GLU A 9 -10.03 2.28 27.93
CA GLU A 9 -8.94 2.65 28.88
C GLU A 9 -7.54 2.28 28.38
N ALA A 10 -7.42 1.42 27.35
CA ALA A 10 -6.15 0.97 26.81
C ALA A 10 -5.58 1.88 25.71
N SER A 11 -6.41 2.63 24.95
CA SER A 11 -5.97 3.38 23.76
C SER A 11 -6.13 4.90 23.86
N GLY A 12 -6.85 5.41 24.85
CA GLY A 12 -7.17 6.84 24.97
C GLY A 12 -8.03 7.38 23.83
N LEU A 13 -8.72 6.51 23.11
CA LEU A 13 -9.66 6.85 22.04
C LEU A 13 -11.08 6.85 22.59
N GLN A 14 -11.90 7.78 22.10
CA GLN A 14 -13.34 7.80 22.39
C GLN A 14 -14.08 6.92 21.40
N LYS A 15 -15.14 6.27 21.87
CA LYS A 15 -16.03 5.40 21.08
C LYS A 15 -17.29 6.17 20.74
N LEU A 16 -17.68 6.16 19.45
CA LEU A 16 -19.01 6.55 19.00
C LEU A 16 -19.66 5.40 18.23
N GLU A 17 -20.96 5.24 18.42
CA GLU A 17 -21.77 4.21 17.75
C GLU A 17 -22.99 4.88 17.08
N GLY A 18 -23.25 4.52 15.82
CA GLY A 18 -24.34 5.13 15.08
C GLY A 18 -24.52 4.56 13.68
N SER A 19 -25.37 5.20 12.90
CA SER A 19 -25.60 4.87 11.49
C SER A 19 -25.19 6.00 10.56
N ILE A 20 -24.65 5.68 9.40
CA ILE A 20 -24.29 6.66 8.38
C ILE A 20 -25.55 7.19 7.72
N GLU A 21 -25.80 8.49 7.86
CA GLU A 21 -26.94 9.14 7.23
C GLU A 21 -26.59 9.76 5.87
N HIS A 22 -25.40 10.35 5.77
CA HIS A 22 -24.95 11.00 4.55
C HIS A 22 -23.46 10.87 4.32
N ILE A 23 -23.03 10.60 3.07
CA ILE A 23 -21.63 10.62 2.67
C ILE A 23 -21.38 11.92 1.93
N VAL A 24 -20.55 12.79 2.55
CA VAL A 24 -20.19 14.11 2.01
C VAL A 24 -19.11 13.98 0.94
N TYR A 25 -18.10 13.14 1.20
CA TYR A 25 -16.96 12.93 0.32
C TYR A 25 -16.33 11.56 0.54
N THR A 26 -15.90 10.93 -0.54
CA THR A 26 -15.08 9.71 -0.51
C THR A 26 -13.99 9.78 -1.57
N ASN A 27 -12.77 9.47 -1.17
CA ASN A 27 -11.65 9.26 -2.08
C ASN A 27 -11.49 7.75 -2.34
N GLU A 28 -11.76 7.31 -3.54
CA GLU A 28 -11.71 5.89 -3.92
C GLU A 28 -10.29 5.29 -3.92
N GLU A 29 -9.26 6.12 -4.05
CA GLU A 29 -7.88 5.64 -4.10
C GLU A 29 -7.35 5.21 -2.72
N ASN A 30 -7.65 6.01 -1.69
CA ASN A 30 -7.12 5.80 -0.34
C ASN A 30 -8.20 5.49 0.71
N GLY A 31 -9.49 5.51 0.33
CA GLY A 31 -10.62 5.25 1.21
C GLY A 31 -10.91 6.37 2.23
N TYR A 32 -10.30 7.58 2.06
CA TYR A 32 -10.62 8.70 2.95
C TYR A 32 -12.04 9.17 2.74
N THR A 33 -12.82 9.17 3.82
CA THR A 33 -14.26 9.47 3.77
C THR A 33 -14.60 10.54 4.80
N ILE A 34 -15.50 11.45 4.40
CA ILE A 34 -16.17 12.41 5.26
C ILE A 34 -17.65 12.07 5.19
N CYS A 35 -18.27 11.78 6.30
CA CYS A 35 -19.68 11.45 6.36
C CYS A 35 -20.32 11.91 7.66
N ASP A 36 -21.65 12.02 7.64
CA ASP A 36 -22.45 12.35 8.78
C ASP A 36 -23.06 11.07 9.34
N MET A 37 -22.85 10.86 10.65
CA MET A 37 -23.31 9.70 11.40
C MET A 37 -24.33 10.14 12.43
N ALA A 38 -25.51 9.54 12.40
CA ALA A 38 -26.49 9.68 13.46
C ALA A 38 -26.07 8.81 14.63
N VAL A 39 -25.81 9.44 15.76
CA VAL A 39 -25.51 8.79 17.04
C VAL A 39 -26.76 8.75 17.93
N ALA A 40 -26.65 8.30 19.15
CA ALA A 40 -27.78 8.28 20.08
C ALA A 40 -28.44 9.67 20.20
N ASP A 41 -29.73 9.69 20.49
CA ASP A 41 -30.57 10.92 20.61
C ASP A 41 -30.71 11.74 19.31
N ASP A 42 -30.59 11.13 18.12
CA ASP A 42 -30.70 11.76 16.81
C ASP A 42 -29.64 12.91 16.59
N GLU A 43 -28.58 12.93 17.38
CA GLU A 43 -27.47 13.85 17.15
C GLU A 43 -26.67 13.41 15.92
N ILE A 44 -26.41 14.34 15.00
CA ILE A 44 -25.60 14.10 13.82
C ILE A 44 -24.16 14.57 14.08
N VAL A 45 -23.22 13.65 13.92
CA VAL A 45 -21.78 13.91 14.08
C VAL A 45 -21.08 13.72 12.73
N THR A 46 -20.38 14.76 12.28
CA THR A 46 -19.48 14.61 11.13
C THR A 46 -18.24 13.83 11.54
N ILE A 47 -18.05 12.67 10.95
CA ILE A 47 -16.88 11.81 11.14
C ILE A 47 -15.97 11.87 9.92
N VAL A 48 -14.64 11.85 10.15
CA VAL A 48 -13.63 11.94 9.10
C VAL A 48 -12.53 10.91 9.34
N GLY A 49 -12.15 10.19 8.32
CA GLY A 49 -11.07 9.19 8.43
C GLY A 49 -10.98 8.30 7.20
N ILE A 50 -10.08 7.31 7.26
CA ILE A 50 -9.97 6.33 6.19
C ILE A 50 -10.96 5.20 6.48
N MET A 51 -12.08 5.24 5.80
CA MET A 51 -13.21 4.31 5.97
C MET A 51 -13.73 3.91 4.58
N PRO A 52 -13.03 2.98 3.91
CA PRO A 52 -13.39 2.57 2.54
C PRO A 52 -14.73 1.82 2.50
N MET A 53 -15.40 1.95 1.37
CA MET A 53 -16.63 1.20 1.04
C MET A 53 -17.78 1.41 2.02
N LEU A 54 -17.89 2.62 2.61
CA LEU A 54 -19.06 2.99 3.41
C LEU A 54 -20.28 3.22 2.54
N GLY A 55 -21.43 2.83 3.08
CA GLY A 55 -22.74 3.13 2.51
C GLY A 55 -23.64 3.88 3.48
N VAL A 56 -24.60 4.62 2.94
CA VAL A 56 -25.69 5.21 3.73
C VAL A 56 -26.50 4.07 4.35
N GLY A 57 -26.78 4.18 5.65
CA GLY A 57 -27.45 3.13 6.44
C GLY A 57 -26.53 2.13 7.12
N ASP A 58 -25.21 2.21 6.90
CA ASP A 58 -24.27 1.37 7.63
C ASP A 58 -24.29 1.70 9.11
N LYS A 59 -24.44 0.68 9.95
CA LYS A 59 -24.21 0.79 11.40
C LYS A 59 -22.75 0.61 11.70
N MET A 60 -22.18 1.53 12.47
CA MET A 60 -20.76 1.54 12.77
C MET A 60 -20.49 1.84 14.23
N CYS A 61 -19.41 1.25 14.69
CA CYS A 61 -18.70 1.67 15.88
C CYS A 61 -17.38 2.30 15.44
N VAL A 62 -17.13 3.56 15.80
CA VAL A 62 -15.91 4.28 15.44
C VAL A 62 -15.15 4.67 16.71
N TYR A 63 -13.82 4.57 16.62
CA TYR A 63 -12.89 4.94 17.69
C TYR A 63 -11.99 6.07 17.16
N GLY A 64 -11.89 7.16 17.93
CA GLY A 64 -11.15 8.31 17.47
C GLY A 64 -11.05 9.43 18.49
N LYS A 65 -10.81 10.64 17.99
CA LYS A 65 -10.68 11.85 18.80
C LYS A 65 -11.44 12.99 18.17
N TRP A 66 -12.03 13.84 19.02
CA TRP A 66 -12.60 15.09 18.55
C TRP A 66 -11.51 16.04 18.05
N THR A 67 -11.73 16.61 16.89
CA THR A 67 -10.88 17.63 16.28
C THR A 67 -11.69 18.83 15.88
N HIS A 68 -11.04 19.96 15.75
CA HIS A 68 -11.68 21.20 15.29
C HIS A 68 -11.05 21.62 13.96
N ASN A 69 -11.84 21.61 12.90
CA ASN A 69 -11.42 22.12 11.61
C ASN A 69 -11.80 23.59 11.51
N PRO A 70 -10.88 24.52 11.17
CA PRO A 70 -11.19 25.95 11.09
C PRO A 70 -12.31 26.32 10.12
N LYS A 71 -12.52 25.50 9.07
CA LYS A 71 -13.53 25.73 8.03
C LYS A 71 -14.84 25.00 8.28
N TYR A 72 -14.77 23.78 8.86
CA TYR A 72 -15.92 22.86 8.97
C TYR A 72 -16.36 22.62 10.42
N GLY A 73 -15.73 23.26 11.40
CA GLY A 73 -16.09 23.16 12.81
C GLY A 73 -15.62 21.87 13.49
N ARG A 74 -16.40 21.44 14.47
CA ARG A 74 -16.11 20.23 15.28
C ARG A 74 -16.41 18.98 14.48
N GLN A 75 -15.45 18.05 14.42
CA GLN A 75 -15.58 16.76 13.74
C GLN A 75 -14.86 15.67 14.53
N PHE A 76 -15.27 14.43 14.33
CA PHE A 76 -14.67 13.28 14.98
C PHE A 76 -13.68 12.60 14.02
N SER A 77 -12.39 12.65 14.35
CA SER A 77 -11.33 12.01 13.57
C SER A 77 -11.24 10.54 13.92
N VAL A 78 -11.63 9.68 12.99
CA VAL A 78 -11.68 8.23 13.15
C VAL A 78 -10.29 7.64 12.94
N SER A 79 -9.82 6.90 13.94
CA SER A 79 -8.57 6.13 13.89
C SER A 79 -8.83 4.65 13.59
N GLN A 80 -9.96 4.12 14.13
CA GLN A 80 -10.39 2.74 13.91
C GLN A 80 -11.92 2.72 13.79
N TYR A 81 -12.44 1.74 13.06
CA TYR A 81 -13.87 1.54 12.95
C TYR A 81 -14.23 0.06 12.80
N GLU A 82 -15.41 -0.28 13.28
CA GLU A 82 -16.03 -1.59 13.11
C GLU A 82 -17.39 -1.39 12.47
N ARG A 83 -17.64 -2.07 11.37
CA ARG A 83 -18.91 -2.02 10.68
C ARG A 83 -19.79 -3.15 11.19
N MET A 84 -20.96 -2.84 11.68
CA MET A 84 -21.94 -3.80 12.15
C MET A 84 -22.98 -4.06 11.05
N LEU A 85 -23.16 -5.31 10.67
CA LEU A 85 -24.26 -5.66 9.80
C LEU A 85 -25.58 -5.55 10.61
N PRO A 86 -26.62 -4.93 10.05
CA PRO A 86 -27.91 -4.91 10.70
C PRO A 86 -28.47 -6.31 10.85
N ALA A 87 -29.09 -6.59 12.00
CA ALA A 87 -29.70 -7.89 12.29
C ALA A 87 -31.23 -7.87 12.19
N ASP A 88 -31.86 -6.69 12.29
CA ASP A 88 -33.31 -6.57 12.18
C ASP A 88 -33.73 -6.28 10.74
N THR A 89 -34.89 -6.77 10.36
CA THR A 89 -35.45 -6.70 8.99
C THR A 89 -35.58 -5.27 8.46
N ALA A 90 -35.95 -4.30 9.29
CA ALA A 90 -36.12 -2.90 8.86
C ALA A 90 -34.75 -2.26 8.54
N SER A 91 -33.73 -2.54 9.36
CA SER A 91 -32.37 -2.06 9.13
C SER A 91 -31.70 -2.77 7.94
N ILE A 92 -31.96 -4.06 7.73
CA ILE A 92 -31.53 -4.82 6.54
C ILE A 92 -32.12 -4.18 5.29
N LEU A 93 -33.43 -3.87 5.29
CA LEU A 93 -34.07 -3.22 4.16
C LEU A 93 -33.47 -1.84 3.86
N ARG A 94 -33.20 -1.04 4.89
CA ARG A 94 -32.54 0.28 4.75
C ARG A 94 -31.17 0.14 4.12
N TYR A 95 -30.36 -0.81 4.62
CA TYR A 95 -29.02 -1.09 4.10
C TYR A 95 -29.06 -1.52 2.63
N LEU A 96 -29.89 -2.49 2.27
CA LEU A 96 -29.99 -2.96 0.89
C LEU A 96 -30.55 -1.88 -0.05
N SER A 97 -31.49 -1.04 0.44
CA SER A 97 -32.10 0.07 -0.32
C SER A 97 -31.12 1.20 -0.61
N SER A 98 -30.06 1.36 0.18
CA SER A 98 -29.03 2.39 0.01
C SER A 98 -28.14 2.19 -1.24
N ARG A 99 -28.33 1.09 -1.97
CA ARG A 99 -27.47 0.64 -3.09
C ARG A 99 -26.03 0.30 -2.67
N ALA A 100 -25.84 -0.05 -1.41
CA ALA A 100 -24.55 -0.51 -0.89
C ALA A 100 -24.04 -1.77 -1.61
N ILE A 101 -24.98 -2.59 -2.15
CA ILE A 101 -24.66 -3.79 -2.91
C ILE A 101 -24.99 -3.55 -4.38
N LYS A 102 -24.03 -3.85 -5.24
CA LYS A 102 -24.16 -3.65 -6.69
C LYS A 102 -25.34 -4.46 -7.26
N GLY A 103 -26.23 -3.77 -7.96
CA GLY A 103 -27.40 -4.39 -8.60
C GLY A 103 -28.63 -4.51 -7.71
N ILE A 104 -28.55 -4.18 -6.41
CA ILE A 104 -29.69 -4.15 -5.49
C ILE A 104 -30.10 -2.70 -5.29
N GLY A 105 -31.31 -2.36 -5.75
CA GLY A 105 -31.95 -1.06 -5.49
C GLY A 105 -33.19 -1.22 -4.60
N PRO A 106 -33.85 -0.12 -4.19
CA PRO A 106 -34.94 -0.17 -3.20
C PRO A 106 -36.04 -1.17 -3.49
N LYS A 107 -36.47 -1.30 -4.77
CA LYS A 107 -37.53 -2.24 -5.17
C LYS A 107 -37.09 -3.70 -5.06
N ILE A 108 -35.82 -3.97 -5.35
CA ILE A 108 -35.23 -5.30 -5.25
C ILE A 108 -34.97 -5.64 -3.78
N ALA A 109 -34.44 -4.69 -3.03
CA ALA A 109 -34.21 -4.81 -1.59
C ALA A 109 -35.48 -5.20 -0.83
N GLN A 110 -36.61 -4.53 -1.14
CA GLN A 110 -37.90 -4.85 -0.53
C GLN A 110 -38.29 -6.31 -0.79
N ARG A 111 -38.16 -6.79 -2.03
CA ARG A 111 -38.51 -8.18 -2.39
C ARG A 111 -37.63 -9.22 -1.72
N ILE A 112 -36.31 -8.93 -1.62
CA ILE A 112 -35.34 -9.80 -0.94
C ILE A 112 -35.73 -9.94 0.54
N VAL A 113 -36.00 -8.81 1.19
CA VAL A 113 -36.34 -8.79 2.63
C VAL A 113 -37.73 -9.39 2.87
N ASP A 114 -38.72 -9.18 1.97
CA ASP A 114 -40.05 -9.79 2.06
C ASP A 114 -39.97 -11.33 1.96
N GLU A 115 -39.03 -11.87 1.17
CA GLU A 115 -38.88 -13.32 0.95
C GLU A 115 -37.98 -13.98 2.03
N PHE A 116 -36.87 -13.35 2.38
CA PHE A 116 -35.80 -13.95 3.22
C PHE A 116 -35.68 -13.33 4.62
N GLY A 117 -36.34 -12.20 4.88
CA GLY A 117 -36.31 -11.56 6.21
C GLY A 117 -34.86 -11.32 6.72
N GLU A 118 -34.56 -11.84 7.90
CA GLU A 118 -33.28 -11.72 8.58
C GLU A 118 -32.17 -12.50 7.86
N ASP A 119 -32.51 -13.55 7.10
CA ASP A 119 -31.55 -14.38 6.36
C ASP A 119 -31.08 -13.74 5.03
N SER A 120 -31.57 -12.53 4.71
CA SER A 120 -31.29 -11.85 3.44
C SER A 120 -29.79 -11.72 3.13
N PHE A 121 -28.94 -11.47 4.13
CA PHE A 121 -27.50 -11.36 3.93
C PHE A 121 -26.84 -12.71 3.68
N ASP A 122 -27.27 -13.77 4.37
CA ASP A 122 -26.78 -15.12 4.14
C ASP A 122 -27.13 -15.60 2.73
N VAL A 123 -28.36 -15.34 2.28
CA VAL A 123 -28.78 -15.66 0.93
C VAL A 123 -27.99 -14.88 -0.12
N ILE A 124 -27.74 -13.59 0.07
CA ILE A 124 -26.91 -12.79 -0.84
C ILE A 124 -25.49 -13.35 -0.90
N GLU A 125 -24.91 -13.76 0.24
CA GLU A 125 -23.55 -14.25 0.30
C GLU A 125 -23.41 -15.65 -0.26
N ASN A 126 -24.25 -16.58 0.16
CA ASN A 126 -24.02 -18.01 -0.02
C ASN A 126 -24.97 -18.66 -1.04
N HIS A 127 -26.12 -18.06 -1.33
CA HIS A 127 -27.18 -18.63 -2.17
C HIS A 127 -27.66 -17.67 -3.27
N PRO A 128 -26.76 -17.16 -4.14
CA PRO A 128 -27.14 -16.24 -5.21
C PRO A 128 -28.15 -16.84 -6.19
N GLU A 129 -28.23 -18.16 -6.29
CA GLU A 129 -29.25 -18.86 -7.07
C GLU A 129 -30.69 -18.60 -6.58
N TRP A 130 -30.90 -18.49 -5.27
CA TRP A 130 -32.22 -18.17 -4.70
C TRP A 130 -32.62 -16.72 -4.98
N LEU A 131 -31.65 -15.79 -5.04
CA LEU A 131 -31.93 -14.41 -5.46
C LEU A 131 -32.44 -14.35 -6.90
N ALA A 132 -31.93 -15.24 -7.77
CA ALA A 132 -32.32 -15.26 -9.17
C ALA A 132 -33.79 -15.74 -9.38
N GLU A 133 -34.42 -16.37 -8.39
CA GLU A 133 -35.81 -16.76 -8.39
C GLU A 133 -36.74 -15.55 -8.14
N ILE A 134 -36.22 -14.49 -7.55
CA ILE A 134 -36.96 -13.25 -7.29
C ILE A 134 -37.22 -12.52 -8.62
N LYS A 135 -38.49 -12.16 -8.87
CA LYS A 135 -38.88 -11.40 -10.05
C LYS A 135 -38.06 -10.11 -10.19
N GLY A 136 -37.31 -9.98 -11.28
CA GLY A 136 -36.52 -8.80 -11.61
C GLY A 136 -35.04 -8.90 -11.23
N ILE A 137 -34.59 -10.06 -10.72
CA ILE A 137 -33.19 -10.37 -10.50
C ILE A 137 -32.78 -11.48 -11.50
N SER A 138 -31.84 -11.18 -12.40
CA SER A 138 -31.25 -12.21 -13.25
C SER A 138 -30.08 -12.89 -12.51
N MET A 139 -29.74 -14.12 -12.90
CA MET A 139 -28.56 -14.82 -12.35
C MET A 139 -27.29 -13.96 -12.40
N LYS A 140 -27.09 -13.18 -13.47
CA LYS A 140 -25.95 -12.24 -13.60
C LYS A 140 -25.97 -11.17 -12.51
N VAL A 141 -27.14 -10.62 -12.20
CA VAL A 141 -27.27 -9.60 -11.13
C VAL A 141 -27.08 -10.24 -9.76
N ALA A 142 -27.65 -11.43 -9.54
CA ALA A 142 -27.48 -12.18 -8.29
C ALA A 142 -26.02 -12.50 -8.00
N LEU A 143 -25.27 -13.01 -8.98
CA LEU A 143 -23.82 -13.26 -8.84
C LEU A 143 -23.03 -11.99 -8.59
N SER A 144 -23.31 -10.90 -9.31
CA SER A 144 -22.63 -9.62 -9.10
C SER A 144 -22.94 -9.02 -7.71
N ALA A 145 -24.13 -9.23 -7.17
CA ALA A 145 -24.48 -8.82 -5.82
C ALA A 145 -23.73 -9.64 -4.77
N SER A 146 -23.66 -10.96 -4.94
CA SER A 146 -22.90 -11.87 -4.08
C SER A 146 -21.41 -11.52 -4.07
N GLU A 147 -20.81 -11.32 -5.23
CA GLU A 147 -19.39 -10.91 -5.35
C GLU A 147 -19.13 -9.59 -4.64
N SER A 148 -19.98 -8.57 -4.86
CA SER A 148 -19.86 -7.26 -4.22
C SER A 148 -19.99 -7.36 -2.69
N PHE A 149 -20.88 -8.20 -2.18
CA PHE A 149 -21.08 -8.41 -0.75
C PHE A 149 -19.89 -9.14 -0.11
N LYS A 150 -19.38 -10.20 -0.77
CA LYS A 150 -18.17 -10.94 -0.36
C LYS A 150 -16.93 -10.05 -0.35
N GLU A 151 -16.80 -9.17 -1.34
CA GLU A 151 -15.71 -8.21 -1.39
C GLU A 151 -15.73 -7.27 -0.17
N GLN A 152 -16.91 -6.77 0.21
CA GLN A 152 -17.05 -5.96 1.42
C GLN A 152 -16.77 -6.73 2.70
N ALA A 153 -17.16 -8.00 2.79
CA ALA A 153 -16.83 -8.88 3.90
C ALA A 153 -15.32 -9.15 3.99
N GLY A 154 -14.69 -9.39 2.84
CA GLY A 154 -13.25 -9.62 2.76
C GLY A 154 -12.41 -8.42 3.22
N ILE A 155 -12.79 -7.20 2.82
CA ILE A 155 -12.06 -6.00 3.28
C ILE A 155 -12.24 -5.76 4.79
N ARG A 156 -13.41 -6.04 5.35
CA ARG A 156 -13.63 -6.00 6.81
C ARG A 156 -12.71 -6.97 7.53
N SER A 157 -12.63 -8.22 7.07
CA SER A 157 -11.74 -9.23 7.63
C SER A 157 -10.27 -8.80 7.58
N ALA A 158 -9.84 -8.24 6.44
CA ALA A 158 -8.51 -7.68 6.30
C ALA A 158 -8.25 -6.52 7.27
N MET A 159 -9.22 -5.59 7.41
CA MET A 159 -9.12 -4.47 8.36
C MET A 159 -8.96 -4.96 9.80
N MET A 160 -9.76 -5.93 10.21
CA MET A 160 -9.66 -6.51 11.57
C MET A 160 -8.32 -7.20 11.80
N PHE A 161 -7.83 -7.96 10.83
CA PHE A 161 -6.58 -8.70 10.95
C PHE A 161 -5.35 -7.79 10.96
N PHE A 162 -5.33 -6.79 10.08
CA PHE A 162 -4.15 -5.93 9.89
C PHE A 162 -4.10 -4.71 10.82
N ARG A 163 -5.17 -4.40 11.58
CA ARG A 163 -5.28 -3.18 12.38
C ARG A 163 -4.13 -2.97 13.36
N ASP A 164 -3.63 -4.06 13.96
CA ASP A 164 -2.59 -4.02 14.98
C ASP A 164 -1.17 -3.85 14.36
N TYR A 165 -1.04 -4.06 13.06
CA TYR A 165 0.22 -4.02 12.33
C TYR A 165 0.34 -2.83 11.39
N PHE A 166 -0.76 -2.48 10.73
CA PHE A 166 -0.78 -1.47 9.68
C PHE A 166 -1.97 -0.52 9.84
N GLY A 167 -1.76 0.73 9.41
CA GLY A 167 -2.86 1.67 9.31
C GLY A 167 -3.82 1.30 8.17
N VAL A 168 -5.03 1.89 8.20
CA VAL A 168 -6.12 1.59 7.28
C VAL A 168 -5.70 1.76 5.82
N ALA A 169 -4.99 2.85 5.48
CA ALA A 169 -4.52 3.09 4.10
C ALA A 169 -3.63 1.97 3.57
N THR A 170 -2.73 1.45 4.41
CA THR A 170 -1.86 0.32 4.04
C THR A 170 -2.68 -0.96 3.86
N THR A 171 -3.65 -1.22 4.75
CA THR A 171 -4.55 -2.37 4.64
C THR A 171 -5.38 -2.33 3.36
N VAL A 172 -5.85 -1.15 2.93
CA VAL A 172 -6.52 -0.98 1.63
C VAL A 172 -5.60 -1.37 0.48
N LYS A 173 -4.32 -0.95 0.50
CA LYS A 173 -3.35 -1.35 -0.53
C LYS A 173 -3.14 -2.86 -0.57
N ILE A 174 -3.01 -3.50 0.61
CA ILE A 174 -2.87 -4.96 0.74
C ILE A 174 -4.10 -5.65 0.13
N TYR A 175 -5.29 -5.19 0.50
CA TYR A 175 -6.54 -5.76 -0.02
C TYR A 175 -6.70 -5.55 -1.53
N LYS A 176 -6.36 -4.38 -2.06
CA LYS A 176 -6.35 -4.11 -3.52
C LYS A 176 -5.42 -5.07 -4.27
N LYS A 177 -4.32 -5.48 -3.68
CA LYS A 177 -3.34 -6.39 -4.29
C LYS A 177 -3.79 -7.85 -4.28
N TRP A 178 -4.34 -8.33 -3.16
CA TRP A 178 -4.61 -9.76 -2.94
C TRP A 178 -6.09 -10.11 -2.71
N GLY A 179 -6.97 -9.12 -2.64
CA GLY A 179 -8.40 -9.32 -2.42
C GLY A 179 -8.71 -10.06 -1.13
N SER A 180 -9.71 -10.94 -1.18
CA SER A 180 -10.13 -11.78 -0.04
C SER A 180 -9.03 -12.72 0.49
N SER A 181 -8.02 -13.04 -0.34
CA SER A 181 -6.88 -13.89 0.07
C SER A 181 -5.82 -13.14 0.88
N ALA A 182 -5.97 -11.83 1.12
CA ALA A 182 -4.95 -10.99 1.76
C ALA A 182 -4.49 -11.53 3.12
N VAL A 183 -5.42 -11.96 3.94
CA VAL A 183 -5.15 -12.50 5.28
C VAL A 183 -4.40 -13.83 5.19
N ASP A 184 -4.83 -14.72 4.30
CA ASP A 184 -4.20 -16.03 4.12
C ASP A 184 -2.78 -15.92 3.56
N VAL A 185 -2.58 -15.01 2.61
CA VAL A 185 -1.25 -14.71 2.04
C VAL A 185 -0.32 -14.21 3.14
N ALA A 186 -0.77 -13.25 3.95
CA ALA A 186 0.03 -12.69 5.03
C ALA A 186 0.32 -13.69 6.16
N LYS A 187 -0.64 -14.57 6.50
CA LYS A 187 -0.42 -15.65 7.47
C LYS A 187 0.56 -16.69 6.98
N ARG A 188 0.51 -17.02 5.67
CA ARG A 188 1.40 -18.02 5.07
C ARG A 188 2.83 -17.50 4.95
N ASN A 189 3.00 -16.28 4.49
CA ASN A 189 4.30 -15.65 4.34
C ASN A 189 4.18 -14.13 4.55
N PRO A 190 4.41 -13.61 5.77
CA PRO A 190 4.34 -12.18 6.09
C PRO A 190 5.33 -11.32 5.28
N TYR A 191 6.45 -11.90 4.85
CA TYR A 191 7.50 -11.18 4.13
C TYR A 191 7.08 -10.79 2.71
N ARG A 192 6.04 -11.40 2.15
CA ARG A 192 5.45 -10.94 0.90
C ARG A 192 4.91 -9.50 1.01
N LEU A 193 4.51 -9.08 2.22
CA LEU A 193 4.06 -7.72 2.46
C LEU A 193 5.13 -6.69 2.11
N CYS A 194 6.37 -6.86 2.60
CA CYS A 194 7.45 -5.93 2.32
C CYS A 194 8.04 -6.09 0.91
N ASN A 195 7.88 -7.25 0.29
CA ASN A 195 8.37 -7.50 -1.06
C ASN A 195 7.42 -7.02 -2.16
N GLU A 196 6.10 -7.00 -1.90
CA GLU A 196 5.08 -6.78 -2.94
C GLU A 196 4.23 -5.53 -2.71
N ILE A 197 4.22 -4.95 -1.50
CA ILE A 197 3.38 -3.80 -1.16
C ILE A 197 4.25 -2.57 -0.88
N GLU A 198 4.13 -1.58 -1.74
CA GLU A 198 4.86 -0.32 -1.58
C GLU A 198 4.49 0.40 -0.27
N GLY A 199 5.52 0.79 0.48
CA GLY A 199 5.37 1.49 1.76
C GLY A 199 5.33 0.58 2.99
N ILE A 200 5.47 -0.75 2.82
CA ILE A 200 5.72 -1.68 3.92
C ILE A 200 7.20 -2.02 3.94
N GLY A 201 7.91 -1.60 4.98
CA GLY A 201 9.32 -1.96 5.19
C GLY A 201 9.47 -3.35 5.82
N PHE A 202 10.68 -3.94 5.66
CA PHE A 202 11.03 -5.23 6.24
C PHE A 202 10.77 -5.31 7.75
N GLU A 203 11.17 -4.29 8.51
CA GLU A 203 11.01 -4.25 9.97
C GLU A 203 9.57 -4.45 10.43
N ARG A 204 8.61 -3.86 9.71
CA ARG A 204 7.18 -4.00 10.03
C ARG A 204 6.65 -5.39 9.69
N ALA A 205 7.11 -5.96 8.57
CA ALA A 205 6.77 -7.32 8.19
C ALA A 205 7.38 -8.34 9.16
N ASP A 206 8.62 -8.11 9.61
CA ASP A 206 9.34 -8.96 10.56
C ASP A 206 8.68 -8.93 11.95
N ALA A 207 8.27 -7.74 12.44
CA ALA A 207 7.51 -7.61 13.68
C ALA A 207 6.17 -8.37 13.63
N MET A 208 5.46 -8.27 12.50
CA MET A 208 4.24 -9.03 12.29
C MET A 208 4.50 -10.53 12.24
N ALA A 209 5.55 -10.97 11.51
CA ALA A 209 5.94 -12.38 11.42
C ALA A 209 6.25 -12.96 12.80
N ALA A 210 6.98 -12.23 13.63
CA ALA A 210 7.27 -12.63 15.01
C ALA A 210 5.99 -12.81 15.84
N SER A 211 5.01 -11.92 15.72
CA SER A 211 3.72 -12.03 16.43
C SER A 211 2.86 -13.20 15.92
N LEU A 212 3.04 -13.61 14.67
CA LEU A 212 2.40 -14.80 14.07
C LEU A 212 3.14 -16.10 14.41
N GLY A 213 4.25 -16.03 15.18
CA GLY A 213 5.03 -17.20 15.58
C GLY A 213 5.92 -17.76 14.47
N VAL A 214 6.27 -16.96 13.46
CA VAL A 214 7.24 -17.38 12.44
C VAL A 214 8.62 -17.53 13.09
N ALA A 215 9.28 -18.65 12.82
CA ALA A 215 10.59 -18.96 13.38
C ALA A 215 11.66 -17.94 12.92
N GLN A 216 12.64 -17.66 13.79
CA GLN A 216 13.68 -16.67 13.50
C GLN A 216 14.63 -17.11 12.37
N ASP A 217 14.78 -18.40 12.17
CA ASP A 217 15.56 -19.04 11.11
C ASP A 217 14.75 -19.33 9.84
N ASN A 218 13.53 -18.82 9.76
CA ASN A 218 12.68 -18.99 8.57
C ASN A 218 13.40 -18.46 7.32
N PHE A 219 13.43 -19.29 6.28
CA PHE A 219 14.17 -19.00 5.05
C PHE A 219 13.63 -17.75 4.32
N ASP A 220 12.31 -17.55 4.28
CA ASP A 220 11.71 -16.35 3.70
C ASP A 220 12.13 -15.07 4.45
N ARG A 221 12.33 -15.18 5.78
CA ARG A 221 12.87 -14.09 6.61
C ARG A 221 14.27 -13.72 6.16
N VAL A 222 15.13 -14.71 6.00
CA VAL A 222 16.52 -14.48 5.59
C VAL A 222 16.61 -13.89 4.19
N MET A 223 15.87 -14.42 3.23
CA MET A 223 15.80 -13.90 1.87
C MET A 223 15.32 -12.44 1.83
N SER A 224 14.26 -12.14 2.58
CA SER A 224 13.72 -10.78 2.63
C SER A 224 14.67 -9.81 3.35
N GLY A 225 15.40 -10.28 4.35
CA GLY A 225 16.46 -9.53 5.03
C GLY A 225 17.64 -9.20 4.11
N LEU A 226 18.08 -10.14 3.30
CA LEU A 226 19.11 -9.92 2.27
C LEU A 226 18.70 -8.82 1.28
N ARG A 227 17.48 -8.93 0.77
CA ARG A 227 16.93 -7.92 -0.15
C ARG A 227 16.81 -6.55 0.52
N TYR A 228 16.38 -6.50 1.77
CA TYR A 228 16.29 -5.28 2.55
C TYR A 228 17.68 -4.61 2.73
N VAL A 229 18.72 -5.36 3.05
CA VAL A 229 20.08 -4.83 3.19
C VAL A 229 20.59 -4.23 1.89
N LEU A 230 20.36 -4.89 0.75
CA LEU A 230 20.72 -4.35 -0.57
C LEU A 230 19.99 -3.04 -0.87
N LEU A 231 18.66 -3.01 -0.69
CA LEU A 231 17.84 -1.84 -0.99
C LEU A 231 18.19 -0.65 -0.05
N GLN A 232 18.39 -0.92 1.24
CA GLN A 232 18.79 0.12 2.21
C GLN A 232 20.13 0.73 1.86
N ASN A 233 21.09 -0.11 1.47
CA ASN A 233 22.40 0.39 1.04
C ASN A 233 22.30 1.25 -0.23
N GLY A 234 21.42 0.89 -1.16
CA GLY A 234 21.12 1.69 -2.33
C GLY A 234 20.54 3.06 -1.97
N MET A 235 19.57 3.09 -1.05
CA MET A 235 18.93 4.34 -0.62
C MET A 235 19.85 5.25 0.18
N GLN A 236 20.67 4.70 1.07
CA GLN A 236 21.52 5.47 1.98
C GLN A 236 22.85 5.88 1.36
N ASN A 237 23.48 4.98 0.61
CA ASN A 237 24.83 5.12 0.10
C ASN A 237 24.92 5.23 -1.43
N GLY A 238 23.81 5.05 -2.13
CA GLY A 238 23.75 5.07 -3.59
C GLY A 238 24.41 3.86 -4.26
N HIS A 239 24.61 2.76 -3.52
CA HIS A 239 25.23 1.53 -4.05
C HIS A 239 24.17 0.48 -4.35
N VAL A 240 23.98 0.14 -5.60
CA VAL A 240 23.00 -0.86 -6.07
C VAL A 240 23.47 -2.31 -5.92
N CYS A 241 24.73 -2.50 -5.51
CA CYS A 241 25.32 -3.81 -5.24
C CYS A 241 26.20 -3.80 -4.00
N LEU A 242 26.43 -4.96 -3.44
CA LEU A 242 27.35 -5.19 -2.32
C LEU A 242 28.25 -6.41 -2.60
N PRO A 243 29.51 -6.39 -2.11
CA PRO A 243 30.29 -7.61 -2.02
C PRO A 243 29.54 -8.68 -1.25
N ARG A 244 29.59 -9.93 -1.74
CA ARG A 244 28.88 -11.07 -1.12
C ARG A 244 29.12 -11.17 0.38
N GLU A 245 30.38 -11.12 0.81
CA GLU A 245 30.77 -11.18 2.22
C GLU A 245 30.12 -10.07 3.06
N LYS A 246 30.14 -8.83 2.54
CA LYS A 246 29.52 -7.69 3.25
C LYS A 246 28.00 -7.82 3.34
N LEU A 247 27.36 -8.34 2.30
CA LEU A 247 25.91 -8.57 2.29
C LEU A 247 25.53 -9.62 3.32
N THR A 248 26.23 -10.76 3.35
CA THR A 248 25.94 -11.85 4.28
C THR A 248 26.24 -11.48 5.73
N GLU A 249 27.36 -10.82 6.00
CA GLU A 249 27.68 -10.30 7.35
C GLU A 249 26.66 -9.28 7.85
N ALA A 250 26.27 -8.32 7.00
CA ALA A 250 25.28 -7.31 7.38
C ALA A 250 23.92 -7.95 7.65
N THR A 251 23.52 -8.93 6.85
CA THR A 251 22.25 -9.66 7.03
C THR A 251 22.29 -10.54 8.27
N ALA A 252 23.36 -11.29 8.49
CA ALA A 252 23.53 -12.11 9.69
C ALA A 252 23.44 -11.27 10.97
N ARG A 253 24.07 -10.09 10.97
CA ARG A 253 24.00 -9.13 12.09
C ARG A 253 22.61 -8.53 12.26
N LEU A 254 21.93 -8.17 11.18
CA LEU A 254 20.57 -7.60 11.21
C LEU A 254 19.57 -8.58 11.80
N LEU A 255 19.63 -9.84 11.36
CA LEU A 255 18.65 -10.87 11.70
C LEU A 255 19.01 -11.67 12.95
N GLY A 256 20.26 -11.56 13.45
CA GLY A 256 20.77 -12.35 14.58
C GLY A 256 20.90 -13.85 14.25
N ILE A 257 21.30 -14.20 13.02
CA ILE A 257 21.44 -15.58 12.52
C ILE A 257 22.92 -15.93 12.27
N ALA A 258 23.19 -17.21 12.07
CA ALA A 258 24.54 -17.66 11.69
C ALA A 258 24.91 -17.19 10.27
N LEU A 259 26.20 -16.95 10.04
CA LEU A 259 26.70 -16.47 8.74
C LEU A 259 26.40 -17.49 7.63
N GLU A 260 26.54 -18.77 7.94
CA GLU A 260 26.28 -19.88 7.02
C GLU A 260 24.85 -19.87 6.47
N GLN A 261 23.87 -19.50 7.31
CA GLN A 261 22.47 -19.39 6.86
C GLN A 261 22.28 -18.24 5.87
N ALA A 262 22.96 -17.11 6.09
CA ALA A 262 22.92 -15.98 5.15
C ALA A 262 23.62 -16.35 3.82
N GLU A 263 24.75 -17.08 3.87
CA GLU A 263 25.47 -17.55 2.69
C GLU A 263 24.64 -18.54 1.85
N GLU A 264 23.95 -19.46 2.51
CA GLU A 264 23.06 -20.42 1.88
C GLU A 264 21.88 -19.71 1.19
N ALA A 265 21.30 -18.74 1.86
CA ALA A 265 20.21 -17.94 1.30
C ALA A 265 20.66 -17.08 0.10
N VAL A 266 21.86 -16.47 0.11
CA VAL A 266 22.39 -15.77 -1.08
C VAL A 266 22.54 -16.73 -2.25
N THR A 267 23.04 -17.95 -2.00
CA THR A 267 23.20 -18.97 -3.04
C THR A 267 21.87 -19.36 -3.65
N GLU A 268 20.84 -19.52 -2.82
CA GLU A 268 19.47 -19.85 -3.29
C GLU A 268 18.84 -18.68 -4.04
N MET A 269 19.00 -17.45 -3.58
CA MET A 269 18.52 -16.25 -4.28
C MET A 269 19.17 -16.09 -5.66
N LEU A 270 20.45 -16.42 -5.80
CA LEU A 270 21.15 -16.47 -7.10
C LEU A 270 20.61 -17.58 -7.99
N ARG A 271 20.36 -18.78 -7.43
CA ARG A 271 19.80 -19.91 -8.16
C ARG A 271 18.38 -19.64 -8.65
N ALA A 272 17.57 -19.00 -7.82
CA ALA A 272 16.20 -18.62 -8.14
C ALA A 272 16.10 -17.41 -9.10
N GLY A 273 17.21 -16.75 -9.40
CA GLY A 273 17.24 -15.57 -10.28
C GLY A 273 16.72 -14.28 -9.66
N HIS A 274 16.54 -14.24 -8.33
CA HIS A 274 16.18 -13.02 -7.61
C HIS A 274 17.37 -12.10 -7.42
N PHE A 275 18.57 -12.68 -7.34
CA PHE A 275 19.84 -11.97 -7.34
C PHE A 275 20.65 -12.35 -8.57
N CYS A 276 21.55 -11.47 -8.98
CA CYS A 276 22.60 -11.75 -9.91
C CYS A 276 23.94 -11.24 -9.36
N TYR A 277 25.03 -11.65 -9.95
CA TYR A 277 26.35 -11.16 -9.55
C TYR A 277 27.23 -10.80 -10.74
N VAL A 278 28.11 -9.85 -10.50
CA VAL A 278 29.22 -9.50 -11.40
C VAL A 278 30.53 -9.73 -10.66
N LEU A 279 31.50 -10.34 -11.33
CA LEU A 279 32.84 -10.45 -10.79
C LEU A 279 33.60 -9.16 -11.05
N ARG A 280 34.08 -8.52 -9.98
CA ARG A 280 34.93 -7.33 -10.04
C ARG A 280 36.16 -7.57 -9.19
N ASP A 281 37.32 -7.56 -9.81
CA ASP A 281 38.62 -7.83 -9.15
C ASP A 281 38.61 -9.14 -8.31
N GLY A 282 37.93 -10.18 -8.81
CA GLY A 282 37.78 -11.46 -8.14
C GLY A 282 36.72 -11.52 -7.04
N VAL A 283 36.06 -10.40 -6.75
CA VAL A 283 34.97 -10.29 -5.74
C VAL A 283 33.63 -10.42 -6.41
N GLN A 284 32.73 -11.25 -5.84
CA GLN A 284 31.33 -11.33 -6.27
C GLN A 284 30.55 -10.11 -5.75
N MET A 285 30.16 -9.23 -6.66
CA MET A 285 29.26 -8.09 -6.37
C MET A 285 27.84 -8.55 -6.61
N ILE A 286 27.03 -8.62 -5.54
CA ILE A 286 25.63 -9.08 -5.57
C ILE A 286 24.70 -7.91 -5.84
N TYR A 287 23.80 -8.09 -6.78
CA TYR A 287 22.72 -7.17 -7.15
C TYR A 287 21.36 -7.81 -6.91
N ASP A 288 20.36 -7.01 -6.59
CA ASP A 288 18.96 -7.37 -6.85
C ASP A 288 18.73 -7.40 -8.37
N ALA A 289 18.09 -8.44 -8.89
CA ALA A 289 17.98 -8.68 -10.33
C ALA A 289 17.32 -7.50 -11.07
N ASP A 290 16.25 -6.93 -10.50
CA ASP A 290 15.55 -5.79 -11.09
C ASP A 290 16.45 -4.55 -11.17
N SER A 291 17.24 -4.30 -10.13
CA SER A 291 18.18 -3.18 -10.09
C SER A 291 19.29 -3.33 -11.13
N TYR A 292 19.80 -4.55 -11.31
CA TYR A 292 20.81 -4.85 -12.33
C TYR A 292 20.28 -4.63 -13.75
N GLU A 293 19.10 -5.15 -14.07
CA GLU A 293 18.50 -4.96 -15.39
C GLU A 293 18.18 -3.49 -15.68
N ASN A 294 17.77 -2.72 -14.65
CA ASN A 294 17.57 -1.28 -14.79
C ASN A 294 18.88 -0.55 -15.10
N GLU A 295 19.97 -0.84 -14.40
CA GLU A 295 21.29 -0.24 -14.70
C GLU A 295 21.79 -0.61 -16.09
N LYS A 296 21.66 -1.88 -16.47
CA LYS A 296 22.03 -2.36 -17.81
C LYS A 296 21.22 -1.63 -18.89
N TYR A 297 19.90 -1.53 -18.71
CA TYR A 297 19.05 -0.81 -19.64
C TYR A 297 19.46 0.67 -19.78
N ILE A 298 19.73 1.35 -18.65
CA ILE A 298 20.19 2.74 -18.68
C ILE A 298 21.52 2.86 -19.43
N ALA A 299 22.48 1.98 -19.14
CA ALA A 299 23.78 1.97 -19.82
C ALA A 299 23.65 1.74 -21.34
N GLU A 300 22.84 0.77 -21.76
CA GLU A 300 22.58 0.48 -23.17
C GLU A 300 21.92 1.69 -23.88
N LYS A 301 20.97 2.36 -23.23
CA LYS A 301 20.33 3.56 -23.79
C LYS A 301 21.30 4.72 -23.90
N LEU A 302 22.15 4.96 -22.91
CA LEU A 302 23.16 6.01 -22.97
C LEU A 302 24.18 5.75 -24.12
N ILE A 303 24.62 4.50 -24.28
CA ILE A 303 25.50 4.12 -25.39
C ILE A 303 24.81 4.31 -26.75
N ALA A 304 23.52 3.94 -26.84
CA ALA A 304 22.75 4.14 -28.06
C ALA A 304 22.59 5.63 -28.41
N LEU A 305 22.32 6.47 -27.41
CA LEU A 305 22.24 7.92 -27.56
C LEU A 305 23.59 8.51 -28.01
N GLU A 306 24.71 8.07 -27.38
CA GLU A 306 26.05 8.49 -27.77
C GLU A 306 26.33 8.18 -29.25
N ARG A 307 25.92 7.00 -29.73
CA ARG A 307 26.12 6.61 -31.14
C ARG A 307 25.20 7.36 -32.12
N MET A 308 24.03 7.79 -31.68
CA MET A 308 23.05 8.53 -32.48
C MET A 308 23.32 10.03 -32.51
N CYS A 309 23.95 10.58 -31.46
CA CYS A 309 24.40 11.97 -31.48
C CYS A 309 25.55 12.11 -32.49
N ALA A 310 25.30 12.76 -33.60
CA ALA A 310 26.38 13.28 -34.46
C ALA A 310 27.28 14.13 -33.54
N SER A 311 28.58 14.02 -33.69
CA SER A 311 29.53 14.87 -32.98
C SER A 311 29.14 16.33 -33.24
N LEU A 312 28.46 16.94 -32.28
CA LEU A 312 28.29 18.38 -32.25
C LEU A 312 29.71 18.92 -32.05
N ASP A 313 30.25 19.54 -33.13
CA ASP A 313 31.48 20.33 -33.04
C ASP A 313 31.12 21.59 -32.23
N VAL A 314 31.12 21.42 -30.90
CA VAL A 314 30.85 22.53 -29.98
C VAL A 314 32.20 23.18 -29.70
N SER A 315 32.63 23.98 -30.69
CA SER A 315 33.84 24.80 -30.53
C SER A 315 33.76 25.85 -29.42
N ASP A 316 32.56 26.08 -28.89
CA ASP A 316 32.30 27.03 -27.82
C ASP A 316 31.16 26.55 -26.89
N ILE A 317 31.47 25.60 -26.01
CA ILE A 317 30.53 25.03 -25.03
C ILE A 317 29.95 26.13 -24.13
N ASP A 318 30.76 27.12 -23.74
CA ASP A 318 30.31 28.18 -22.83
C ASP A 318 29.25 29.06 -23.50
N ARG A 319 29.43 29.37 -24.78
CA ARG A 319 28.46 30.12 -25.57
C ARG A 319 27.17 29.33 -25.86
N PHE A 320 27.29 27.99 -25.98
CA PHE A 320 26.10 27.12 -26.09
C PHE A 320 25.33 27.09 -24.80
N ILE A 321 26.00 26.99 -23.67
CA ILE A 321 25.38 27.03 -22.33
C ILE A 321 24.72 28.39 -22.09
N GLU A 322 25.40 29.51 -22.41
CA GLU A 322 24.82 30.85 -22.34
C GLU A 322 23.58 31.00 -23.20
N ASN A 323 23.57 30.46 -24.41
CA ASN A 323 22.41 30.47 -25.28
C ASN A 323 21.25 29.62 -24.72
N VAL A 324 21.52 28.45 -24.17
CA VAL A 324 20.49 27.60 -23.53
C VAL A 324 19.92 28.28 -22.28
N GLU A 325 20.75 28.95 -21.49
CA GLU A 325 20.31 29.74 -20.33
C GLU A 325 19.49 30.99 -20.75
N LEU A 326 19.80 31.60 -21.90
CA LEU A 326 19.10 32.78 -22.42
C LEU A 326 17.73 32.45 -23.05
N TYR A 327 17.56 31.25 -23.64
CA TYR A 327 16.32 30.78 -24.27
C TYR A 327 15.42 29.97 -23.36
N CYS A 328 15.72 29.93 -22.07
CA CYS A 328 14.80 29.51 -21.00
C CYS A 328 14.17 28.13 -21.16
N ILE A 329 14.81 27.19 -20.65
CA ILE A 329 14.08 26.23 -19.84
C ILE A 329 14.67 26.40 -18.43
N ASP A 330 13.89 26.98 -17.54
CA ASP A 330 14.19 26.95 -16.11
C ASP A 330 14.18 25.47 -15.71
N LEU A 331 15.35 24.84 -15.77
CA LEU A 331 15.56 23.44 -15.41
C LEU A 331 15.20 23.20 -13.93
N SER A 332 15.12 24.24 -13.12
CA SER A 332 14.66 24.17 -11.74
C SER A 332 13.18 23.81 -11.62
N ALA A 333 12.39 24.10 -12.66
CA ALA A 333 10.97 23.74 -12.74
C ALA A 333 10.74 22.27 -13.18
N LEU A 334 11.74 21.63 -13.81
CA LEU A 334 11.63 20.27 -14.36
C LEU A 334 12.22 19.19 -13.41
N ILE A 335 13.05 19.60 -12.45
CA ILE A 335 13.69 18.68 -11.51
C ILE A 335 13.20 19.00 -10.09
N PRO A 336 12.47 18.10 -9.43
CA PRO A 336 11.97 18.37 -8.09
C PRO A 336 13.13 18.65 -7.11
N PRO A 337 12.96 19.58 -6.14
CA PRO A 337 14.03 20.01 -5.22
C PRO A 337 14.73 18.91 -4.43
N ARG A 338 14.18 17.72 -4.37
CA ARG A 338 14.76 16.55 -3.69
C ARG A 338 15.87 15.84 -4.46
N ALA A 339 16.04 16.13 -5.75
CA ALA A 339 17.12 15.58 -6.58
C ALA A 339 18.42 16.39 -6.49
N TRP A 340 18.38 17.56 -5.89
CA TRP A 340 19.57 18.37 -5.62
C TRP A 340 20.10 18.05 -4.22
N GLY A 341 21.06 17.17 -4.12
CA GLY A 341 21.90 17.10 -2.94
C GLY A 341 22.47 18.50 -2.68
N ARG A 342 22.48 18.95 -1.40
CA ARG A 342 23.00 20.24 -0.95
C ARG A 342 24.18 20.72 -1.77
N ILE A 343 23.96 21.69 -2.62
CA ILE A 343 25.03 22.44 -3.26
C ILE A 343 25.13 23.73 -2.42
N ASP A 344 26.08 23.71 -1.49
CA ASP A 344 26.50 24.92 -0.79
C ASP A 344 27.05 25.92 -1.82
N GLY A 345 26.56 27.18 -1.67
CA GLY A 345 26.75 28.32 -2.52
C GLY A 345 28.11 28.41 -3.20
N GLY A 346 28.08 28.31 -4.50
CA GLY A 346 29.22 28.57 -5.36
C GLY A 346 28.98 27.97 -6.74
N ARG A 347 28.91 28.81 -7.76
CA ARG A 347 28.91 28.43 -9.17
C ARG A 347 29.95 27.34 -9.42
N ARG A 348 29.53 26.08 -9.49
CA ARG A 348 30.35 25.00 -10.00
C ARG A 348 29.60 24.30 -11.13
N SER A 349 30.14 24.52 -12.33
CA SER A 349 29.83 23.85 -13.56
C SER A 349 29.57 22.35 -13.34
N LEU A 350 28.52 21.81 -13.94
CA LEU A 350 28.34 20.40 -14.25
C LEU A 350 29.52 19.92 -15.12
N ARG A 351 30.68 19.77 -14.55
CA ARG A 351 31.73 18.95 -15.12
C ARG A 351 31.48 17.53 -14.64
N ALA A 352 30.72 16.75 -15.41
CA ALA A 352 30.91 15.31 -15.40
C ALA A 352 32.40 15.10 -15.69
N THR A 353 33.17 14.75 -14.69
CA THR A 353 34.61 14.48 -14.88
C THR A 353 34.71 13.29 -15.84
N PRO A 354 35.52 13.38 -16.90
CA PRO A 354 35.75 12.30 -17.86
C PRO A 354 36.16 10.95 -17.23
N GLN A 355 36.62 10.98 -16.01
CA GLN A 355 37.03 9.78 -15.25
C GLN A 355 35.86 8.89 -14.82
N LYS A 356 34.68 9.43 -14.46
CA LYS A 356 33.53 8.60 -14.16
C LYS A 356 32.95 7.92 -15.40
N TYR A 357 32.98 8.61 -16.53
CA TYR A 357 32.50 8.10 -17.82
C TYR A 357 33.41 6.98 -18.40
N ASN A 358 34.71 7.08 -18.23
CA ASN A 358 35.63 6.06 -18.68
C ASN A 358 35.59 4.77 -17.84
N ASN A 359 35.11 4.82 -16.60
CA ASN A 359 34.95 3.63 -15.78
C ASN A 359 33.74 2.77 -16.29
N TYR A 360 32.65 3.40 -16.74
CA TYR A 360 31.53 2.67 -17.36
C TYR A 360 31.89 2.02 -18.71
N LYS A 361 32.84 2.61 -19.47
CA LYS A 361 33.27 2.10 -20.80
C LYS A 361 34.19 0.88 -20.73
N LYS A 362 34.73 0.57 -19.55
CA LYS A 362 35.64 -0.57 -19.35
C LYS A 362 34.96 -1.80 -18.73
N GLU A 363 33.68 -1.65 -18.32
CA GLU A 363 32.97 -2.66 -17.53
C GLU A 363 31.78 -3.28 -18.31
N ILE A 364 31.53 -2.87 -19.58
CA ILE A 364 30.65 -3.48 -20.54
C ILE A 364 31.51 -4.09 -21.67
#